data_e74cdd69936ca0d89abac53399fbd188
#
_entry.id   e74cdd69936ca0d89abac53399fbd188
#
_cell.length_a   1.000
_cell.length_b   1.000
_cell.length_c   1.000
_cell.angle_alpha   90.00
_cell.angle_beta   90.00
_cell.angle_gamma   90.00
#
_symmetry.space_group_name_H-M   'P 1'
#
loop_
_entity.id
_entity.type
_entity.pdbx_description
1 polymer ?
#
loop_
_entity_poly.entity_id
_entity_poly.type
_entity_poly.pdbx_seq_one_letter_code
_entity_poly.pdbx_strand_id
1 'polypeptide(L)'
;MNNKNKIYIAGCGGMLGEAFYSVFEKDYDLKCTDIDVNEKWLSSLDFRDYDKYKKDVQEFQPNYLIHLGAHTDLEYCETNQKDAYTTNTLAVENAVYIANELDIPIVYISTAGIFDGRKDTYDDWDQPNPLGHYARSKYAGEVFVEKKCYQHLICRAGWMMGGGPLKDKKFIQKIMSQIKNGKKELFVVNDKLGTPTYTHDFARNVKLLIEKKFWGLYNMVCSGITGRYEVTLELIKVLGKENEIKITPVQSDYWKKEYFAQRPNSERLLNRKLDLRGLNIMRDWRVCLEEYIENYYQGYLG
;
A
#
# COMPACT_ATOMS: atom_id res chain seq x y z
N MET A 1 -13.64 -16.77 -29.08
CA MET A 1 -13.59 -16.38 -27.65
C MET A 1 -12.36 -15.51 -27.49
N ASN A 2 -12.51 -14.21 -27.16
CA ASN A 2 -11.34 -13.38 -26.85
C ASN A 2 -10.70 -13.93 -25.57
N ASN A 3 -9.50 -14.51 -25.69
CA ASN A 3 -8.73 -14.93 -24.53
C ASN A 3 -8.35 -13.67 -23.73
N LYS A 4 -8.88 -13.52 -22.52
CA LYS A 4 -8.46 -12.44 -21.62
C LYS A 4 -6.97 -12.58 -21.30
N ASN A 5 -6.27 -11.46 -21.19
CA ASN A 5 -4.92 -11.48 -20.62
C ASN A 5 -4.97 -11.97 -19.17
N LYS A 6 -3.92 -12.68 -18.75
CA LYS A 6 -3.79 -13.28 -17.44
C LYS A 6 -2.92 -12.44 -16.51
N ILE A 7 -3.35 -12.28 -15.28
CA ILE A 7 -2.55 -11.60 -14.23
C ILE A 7 -2.40 -12.52 -13.02
N TYR A 8 -1.17 -12.72 -12.62
CA TYR A 8 -0.86 -13.36 -11.35
C TYR A 8 -0.63 -12.29 -10.27
N ILE A 9 -1.32 -12.39 -9.12
CA ILE A 9 -1.24 -11.43 -8.02
C ILE A 9 -0.80 -12.17 -6.75
N ALA A 10 0.43 -11.95 -6.31
CA ALA A 10 0.98 -12.52 -5.07
C ALA A 10 0.80 -11.56 -3.90
N GLY A 11 0.44 -12.06 -2.73
CA GLY A 11 0.19 -11.27 -1.52
C GLY A 11 -1.17 -10.58 -1.51
N CYS A 12 -2.19 -11.22 -2.05
CA CYS A 12 -3.51 -10.66 -2.31
C CYS A 12 -4.49 -10.77 -1.12
N GLY A 13 -4.09 -11.40 0.00
CA GLY A 13 -4.90 -11.48 1.23
C GLY A 13 -4.91 -10.22 2.09
N GLY A 14 -4.00 -9.27 1.81
CA GLY A 14 -3.87 -8.01 2.53
C GLY A 14 -4.83 -6.91 2.10
N MET A 15 -4.60 -5.69 2.59
CA MET A 15 -5.44 -4.49 2.36
C MET A 15 -5.65 -4.15 0.87
N LEU A 16 -4.66 -4.38 0.02
CA LEU A 16 -4.72 -4.07 -1.42
C LEU A 16 -5.47 -5.13 -2.23
N GLY A 17 -5.50 -6.37 -1.76
CA GLY A 17 -5.94 -7.51 -2.56
C GLY A 17 -7.35 -7.40 -3.09
N GLU A 18 -8.32 -7.06 -2.26
CA GLU A 18 -9.72 -6.88 -2.67
C GLU A 18 -9.87 -5.81 -3.76
N ALA A 19 -9.20 -4.67 -3.59
CA ALA A 19 -9.26 -3.59 -4.56
C ALA A 19 -8.64 -4.01 -5.91
N PHE A 20 -7.53 -4.73 -5.90
CA PHE A 20 -6.94 -5.28 -7.12
C PHE A 20 -7.85 -6.33 -7.76
N TYR A 21 -8.36 -7.28 -6.98
CA TYR A 21 -9.28 -8.28 -7.49
C TYR A 21 -10.48 -7.62 -8.18
N SER A 22 -11.20 -6.73 -7.49
CA SER A 22 -12.43 -6.10 -8.00
C SER A 22 -12.19 -5.21 -9.23
N VAL A 23 -11.03 -4.56 -9.35
CA VAL A 23 -10.69 -3.68 -10.47
C VAL A 23 -10.29 -4.47 -11.71
N PHE A 24 -9.68 -5.67 -11.55
CA PHE A 24 -9.14 -6.43 -12.68
C PHE A 24 -10.00 -7.61 -13.12
N GLU A 25 -10.83 -8.22 -12.27
CA GLU A 25 -11.57 -9.47 -12.53
C GLU A 25 -12.45 -9.43 -13.79
N LYS A 26 -13.00 -8.25 -14.13
CA LYS A 26 -13.89 -8.13 -15.29
C LYS A 26 -13.15 -8.26 -16.62
N ASP A 27 -11.90 -7.79 -16.68
CA ASP A 27 -11.15 -7.65 -17.92
C ASP A 27 -10.00 -8.65 -18.06
N TYR A 28 -9.59 -9.28 -16.96
CA TYR A 28 -8.45 -10.21 -16.90
C TYR A 28 -8.85 -11.55 -16.29
N ASP A 29 -8.10 -12.59 -16.63
CA ASP A 29 -8.12 -13.88 -15.93
C ASP A 29 -7.11 -13.79 -14.78
N LEU A 30 -7.59 -13.95 -13.53
CA LEU A 30 -6.79 -13.68 -12.33
C LEU A 30 -6.44 -14.97 -11.59
N LYS A 31 -5.18 -15.08 -11.18
CA LYS A 31 -4.75 -15.99 -10.13
C LYS A 31 -4.20 -15.17 -8.96
N CYS A 32 -4.91 -15.20 -7.84
CA CYS A 32 -4.59 -14.46 -6.64
C CYS A 32 -4.13 -15.42 -5.54
N THR A 33 -2.99 -15.14 -4.93
CA THR A 33 -2.39 -16.03 -3.91
C THR A 33 -1.97 -15.26 -2.65
N ASP A 34 -2.05 -15.94 -1.51
CA ASP A 34 -1.54 -15.47 -0.22
C ASP A 34 -1.32 -16.66 0.72
N ILE A 35 -0.57 -16.46 1.80
CA ILE A 35 -0.48 -17.40 2.92
C ILE A 35 -1.77 -17.41 3.75
N ASP A 36 -2.47 -16.27 3.81
CA ASP A 36 -3.76 -16.09 4.48
C ASP A 36 -4.91 -16.14 3.47
N VAL A 37 -5.51 -17.33 3.32
CA VAL A 37 -6.62 -17.56 2.39
C VAL A 37 -7.93 -17.14 3.05
N ASN A 38 -8.13 -15.84 3.14
CA ASN A 38 -9.29 -15.22 3.78
C ASN A 38 -10.44 -14.88 2.81
N GLU A 39 -10.29 -15.19 1.53
CA GLU A 39 -11.30 -14.97 0.48
C GLU A 39 -11.40 -16.20 -0.43
N LYS A 40 -12.60 -16.45 -0.99
CA LYS A 40 -12.86 -17.62 -1.85
C LYS A 40 -12.07 -17.64 -3.16
N TRP A 41 -11.65 -16.48 -3.63
CA TRP A 41 -10.86 -16.31 -4.87
C TRP A 41 -9.35 -16.38 -4.64
N LEU A 42 -8.91 -16.58 -3.39
CA LEU A 42 -7.50 -16.77 -3.04
C LEU A 42 -7.13 -18.27 -3.05
N SER A 43 -5.92 -18.54 -3.50
CA SER A 43 -5.24 -19.82 -3.31
C SER A 43 -4.02 -19.68 -2.40
N SER A 44 -3.70 -20.75 -1.67
CA SER A 44 -2.60 -20.76 -0.70
C SER A 44 -1.26 -20.81 -1.41
N LEU A 45 -0.40 -19.81 -1.17
CA LEU A 45 0.99 -19.80 -1.59
C LEU A 45 1.83 -18.89 -0.69
N ASP A 46 2.99 -19.37 -0.27
CA ASP A 46 4.04 -18.55 0.31
C ASP A 46 5.04 -18.15 -0.80
N PHE A 47 5.00 -16.90 -1.24
CA PHE A 47 5.88 -16.36 -2.27
C PHE A 47 7.36 -16.26 -1.85
N ARG A 48 7.69 -16.54 -0.57
CA ARG A 48 9.07 -16.67 -0.07
C ARG A 48 9.69 -18.02 -0.47
N ASP A 49 8.87 -19.04 -0.73
CA ASP A 49 9.29 -20.32 -1.28
C ASP A 49 9.44 -20.17 -2.80
N TYR A 50 10.68 -19.95 -3.26
CA TYR A 50 10.99 -19.70 -4.67
C TYR A 50 10.47 -20.79 -5.61
N ASP A 51 10.69 -22.05 -5.27
CA ASP A 51 10.36 -23.17 -6.16
C ASP A 51 8.85 -23.32 -6.34
N LYS A 52 8.10 -23.21 -5.25
CA LYS A 52 6.64 -23.26 -5.29
C LYS A 52 6.07 -22.03 -6.03
N TYR A 53 6.60 -20.83 -5.74
CA TYR A 53 6.16 -19.60 -6.39
C TYR A 53 6.42 -19.67 -7.90
N LYS A 54 7.63 -20.04 -8.30
CA LYS A 54 8.01 -20.21 -9.70
C LYS A 54 7.11 -21.22 -10.41
N LYS A 55 6.94 -22.41 -9.85
CA LYS A 55 6.09 -23.46 -10.41
C LYS A 55 4.66 -22.99 -10.62
N ASP A 56 4.09 -22.35 -9.61
CA ASP A 56 2.70 -21.90 -9.64
C ASP A 56 2.46 -20.79 -10.67
N VAL A 57 3.40 -19.85 -10.82
CA VAL A 57 3.35 -18.81 -11.85
C VAL A 57 3.54 -19.41 -13.25
N GLN A 58 4.49 -20.34 -13.41
CA GLN A 58 4.73 -21.00 -14.70
C GLN A 58 3.53 -21.84 -15.17
N GLU A 59 2.85 -22.55 -14.25
CA GLU A 59 1.64 -23.32 -14.59
C GLU A 59 0.49 -22.41 -15.02
N PHE A 60 0.36 -21.21 -14.44
CA PHE A 60 -0.69 -20.27 -14.80
C PHE A 60 -0.40 -19.52 -16.11
N GLN A 61 0.87 -19.33 -16.48
CA GLN A 61 1.31 -18.60 -17.68
C GLN A 61 0.70 -17.18 -17.76
N PRO A 62 0.99 -16.28 -16.81
CA PRO A 62 0.44 -14.92 -16.81
C PRO A 62 1.10 -14.02 -17.86
N ASN A 63 0.41 -12.93 -18.23
CA ASN A 63 0.96 -11.84 -19.04
C ASN A 63 1.59 -10.74 -18.14
N TYR A 64 1.20 -10.68 -16.87
CA TYR A 64 1.69 -9.72 -15.89
C TYR A 64 1.82 -10.39 -14.52
N LEU A 65 2.88 -10.04 -13.77
CA LEU A 65 3.08 -10.45 -12.40
C LEU A 65 2.95 -9.23 -11.47
N ILE A 66 1.97 -9.25 -10.56
CA ILE A 66 1.77 -8.19 -9.56
C ILE A 66 2.18 -8.73 -8.19
N HIS A 67 3.15 -8.08 -7.54
CA HIS A 67 3.64 -8.45 -6.21
C HIS A 67 3.18 -7.42 -5.17
N LEU A 68 2.15 -7.77 -4.40
CA LEU A 68 1.56 -6.94 -3.34
C LEU A 68 2.11 -7.29 -1.95
N GLY A 69 2.66 -8.50 -1.81
CA GLY A 69 3.05 -9.06 -0.52
C GLY A 69 4.19 -8.31 0.16
N ALA A 70 4.02 -7.98 1.43
CA ALA A 70 5.07 -7.36 2.25
C ALA A 70 4.76 -7.46 3.75
N HIS A 71 5.79 -7.54 4.59
CA HIS A 71 5.67 -7.14 5.98
C HIS A 71 5.62 -5.61 6.08
N THR A 72 4.54 -5.08 6.65
CA THR A 72 4.28 -3.63 6.73
C THR A 72 4.09 -3.12 8.16
N ASP A 73 4.34 -3.95 9.16
CA ASP A 73 4.44 -3.52 10.56
C ASP A 73 5.88 -3.08 10.83
N LEU A 74 6.05 -1.79 11.15
CA LEU A 74 7.36 -1.19 11.32
C LEU A 74 8.07 -1.74 12.55
N GLU A 75 7.35 -1.87 13.67
CA GLU A 75 7.88 -2.40 14.93
C GLU A 75 8.32 -3.86 14.77
N TYR A 76 7.50 -4.66 14.08
CA TYR A 76 7.86 -6.03 13.74
C TYR A 76 9.15 -6.08 12.92
N CYS A 77 9.28 -5.24 11.89
CA CYS A 77 10.46 -5.22 11.03
C CYS A 77 11.74 -4.80 11.76
N GLU A 78 11.64 -3.91 12.78
CA GLU A 78 12.79 -3.52 13.60
C GLU A 78 13.28 -4.69 14.48
N THR A 79 12.39 -5.49 15.00
CA THR A 79 12.73 -6.63 15.88
C THR A 79 12.98 -7.93 15.13
N ASN A 80 12.45 -8.08 13.91
CA ASN A 80 12.54 -9.30 13.08
C ASN A 80 13.17 -9.00 11.71
N GLN A 81 14.36 -8.41 11.72
CA GLN A 81 15.02 -7.90 10.53
C GLN A 81 15.21 -8.97 9.44
N LYS A 82 15.66 -10.18 9.83
CA LYS A 82 15.85 -11.30 8.89
C LYS A 82 14.56 -11.59 8.12
N ASP A 83 13.44 -11.70 8.81
CA ASP A 83 12.15 -12.01 8.19
C ASP A 83 11.65 -10.84 7.34
N ALA A 84 11.85 -9.59 7.80
CA ALA A 84 11.55 -8.40 7.02
C ALA A 84 12.29 -8.37 5.68
N TYR A 85 13.61 -8.65 5.66
CA TYR A 85 14.38 -8.72 4.40
C TYR A 85 14.04 -9.94 3.57
N THR A 86 13.76 -11.09 4.17
CA THR A 86 13.30 -12.28 3.44
C THR A 86 12.01 -11.98 2.68
N THR A 87 11.06 -11.31 3.32
CA THR A 87 9.75 -11.02 2.74
C THR A 87 9.76 -9.80 1.81
N ASN A 88 10.38 -8.69 2.24
CA ASN A 88 10.30 -7.41 1.51
C ASN A 88 11.39 -7.23 0.44
N THR A 89 12.45 -8.04 0.48
CA THR A 89 13.57 -7.96 -0.47
C THR A 89 13.73 -9.26 -1.25
N LEU A 90 14.11 -10.37 -0.60
CA LEU A 90 14.43 -11.61 -1.31
C LEU A 90 13.22 -12.19 -2.06
N ALA A 91 12.02 -12.13 -1.49
CA ALA A 91 10.82 -12.58 -2.19
C ALA A 91 10.48 -11.70 -3.40
N VAL A 92 10.83 -10.40 -3.37
CA VAL A 92 10.71 -9.50 -4.53
C VAL A 92 11.75 -9.85 -5.59
N GLU A 93 13.00 -10.19 -5.18
CA GLU A 93 14.02 -10.70 -6.11
C GLU A 93 13.54 -11.98 -6.80
N ASN A 94 12.93 -12.90 -6.04
CA ASN A 94 12.32 -14.12 -6.59
C ASN A 94 11.26 -13.79 -7.65
N ALA A 95 10.37 -12.83 -7.38
CA ALA A 95 9.36 -12.37 -8.33
C ALA A 95 9.99 -11.81 -9.61
N VAL A 96 11.09 -11.04 -9.49
CA VAL A 96 11.84 -10.50 -10.64
C VAL A 96 12.48 -11.60 -11.46
N TYR A 97 13.12 -12.61 -10.83
CA TYR A 97 13.69 -13.75 -11.56
C TYR A 97 12.64 -14.52 -12.34
N ILE A 98 11.45 -14.76 -11.74
CA ILE A 98 10.33 -15.42 -12.39
C ILE A 98 9.80 -14.58 -13.57
N ALA A 99 9.61 -13.27 -13.36
CA ALA A 99 9.13 -12.36 -14.40
C ALA A 99 10.09 -12.30 -15.61
N ASN A 100 11.39 -12.20 -15.35
CA ASN A 100 12.42 -12.19 -16.40
C ASN A 100 12.49 -13.53 -17.16
N GLU A 101 12.36 -14.67 -16.49
CA GLU A 101 12.37 -15.98 -17.13
C GLU A 101 11.17 -16.17 -18.08
N LEU A 102 10.02 -15.58 -17.73
CA LEU A 102 8.79 -15.62 -18.53
C LEU A 102 8.68 -14.45 -19.52
N ASP A 103 9.63 -13.52 -19.50
CA ASP A 103 9.61 -12.28 -20.30
C ASP A 103 8.31 -11.47 -20.12
N ILE A 104 7.87 -11.31 -18.86
CA ILE A 104 6.65 -10.59 -18.51
C ILE A 104 6.94 -9.38 -17.59
N PRO A 105 6.14 -8.30 -17.68
CA PRO A 105 6.25 -7.17 -16.79
C PRO A 105 5.92 -7.51 -15.33
N ILE A 106 6.64 -6.87 -14.39
CA ILE A 106 6.33 -6.91 -12.96
C ILE A 106 5.74 -5.59 -12.46
N VAL A 107 4.74 -5.67 -11.58
CA VAL A 107 4.24 -4.53 -10.78
C VAL A 107 4.66 -4.72 -9.34
N TYR A 108 5.38 -3.76 -8.79
CA TYR A 108 5.87 -3.75 -7.41
C TYR A 108 5.33 -2.55 -6.64
N ILE A 109 4.83 -2.79 -5.43
CA ILE A 109 4.33 -1.74 -4.54
C ILE A 109 5.42 -1.35 -3.55
N SER A 110 5.93 -0.14 -3.71
CA SER A 110 6.87 0.49 -2.80
C SER A 110 6.15 1.43 -1.82
N THR A 111 6.86 2.26 -1.09
CA THR A 111 6.33 3.05 0.03
C THR A 111 6.92 4.45 0.10
N ALA A 112 6.15 5.43 0.58
CA ALA A 112 6.63 6.75 0.95
C ALA A 112 7.65 6.72 2.11
N GLY A 113 7.60 5.68 2.94
CA GLY A 113 8.51 5.50 4.09
C GLY A 113 9.99 5.37 3.73
N ILE A 114 10.36 5.28 2.44
CA ILE A 114 11.75 5.26 1.98
C ILE A 114 12.45 6.63 2.06
N PHE A 115 11.70 7.70 2.30
CA PHE A 115 12.26 9.04 2.46
C PHE A 115 12.55 9.36 3.93
N ASP A 116 13.47 10.29 4.18
CA ASP A 116 13.93 10.64 5.54
C ASP A 116 13.13 11.73 6.25
N GLY A 117 12.18 12.34 5.56
CA GLY A 117 11.31 13.38 6.12
C GLY A 117 11.97 14.75 6.31
N ARG A 118 13.14 15.01 5.70
CA ARG A 118 13.81 16.32 5.73
C ARG A 118 13.17 17.35 4.83
N LYS A 119 12.48 16.90 3.78
CA LYS A 119 11.63 17.74 2.93
C LYS A 119 10.17 17.68 3.39
N ASP A 120 9.41 18.72 3.12
CA ASP A 120 7.96 18.70 3.34
C ASP A 120 7.24 17.76 2.38
N THR A 121 7.67 17.73 1.11
CA THR A 121 7.11 16.86 0.06
C THR A 121 8.22 16.23 -0.78
N TYR A 122 7.93 15.06 -1.35
CA TYR A 122 8.83 14.30 -2.23
C TYR A 122 8.14 13.99 -3.55
N ASP A 123 8.82 14.22 -4.66
CA ASP A 123 8.36 13.82 -5.99
C ASP A 123 9.02 12.50 -6.46
N ASP A 124 8.70 12.07 -7.69
CA ASP A 124 9.15 10.80 -8.25
C ASP A 124 10.68 10.73 -8.45
N TRP A 125 11.36 11.87 -8.54
CA TRP A 125 12.81 11.96 -8.79
C TRP A 125 13.64 12.20 -7.54
N ASP A 126 12.99 12.41 -6.39
CA ASP A 126 13.71 12.57 -5.13
C ASP A 126 14.45 11.29 -4.72
N GLN A 127 15.65 11.46 -4.19
CA GLN A 127 16.48 10.34 -3.76
C GLN A 127 16.01 9.79 -2.42
N PRO A 128 15.72 8.49 -2.33
CA PRO A 128 15.38 7.84 -1.07
C PRO A 128 16.54 7.83 -0.06
N ASN A 129 16.19 7.95 1.23
CA ASN A 129 17.10 7.79 2.36
C ASN A 129 16.37 7.11 3.52
N PRO A 130 16.14 5.77 3.44
CA PRO A 130 15.29 5.05 4.39
C PRO A 130 15.90 4.97 5.79
N LEU A 131 15.07 5.23 6.82
CA LEU A 131 15.50 5.31 8.23
C LEU A 131 15.45 3.95 8.93
N GLY A 132 14.31 3.26 8.93
CA GLY A 132 14.08 2.00 9.64
C GLY A 132 14.21 0.76 8.75
N HIS A 133 14.21 -0.42 9.35
CA HIS A 133 14.39 -1.71 8.64
C HIS A 133 13.24 -2.02 7.67
N TYR A 134 12.00 -1.66 8.00
CA TYR A 134 10.90 -1.73 7.04
C TYR A 134 11.22 -0.96 5.76
N ALA A 135 11.56 0.32 5.90
CA ALA A 135 11.83 1.18 4.77
C ALA A 135 13.05 0.71 3.95
N ARG A 136 14.11 0.30 4.64
CA ARG A 136 15.34 -0.23 4.00
C ARG A 136 15.06 -1.52 3.23
N SER A 137 14.31 -2.45 3.80
CA SER A 137 13.96 -3.71 3.13
C SER A 137 13.05 -3.48 1.91
N LYS A 138 12.09 -2.56 2.00
CA LYS A 138 11.24 -2.18 0.86
C LYS A 138 12.04 -1.49 -0.24
N TYR A 139 12.94 -0.58 0.13
CA TYR A 139 13.79 0.13 -0.83
C TYR A 139 14.80 -0.80 -1.51
N ALA A 140 15.35 -1.78 -0.81
CA ALA A 140 16.22 -2.78 -1.42
C ALA A 140 15.48 -3.57 -2.52
N GLY A 141 14.22 -3.97 -2.28
CA GLY A 141 13.37 -4.58 -3.31
C GLY A 141 13.09 -3.64 -4.49
N GLU A 142 12.77 -2.35 -4.22
CA GLU A 142 12.56 -1.32 -5.26
C GLU A 142 13.79 -1.21 -6.19
N VAL A 143 14.98 -1.08 -5.61
CA VAL A 143 16.25 -0.97 -6.36
C VAL A 143 16.50 -2.23 -7.20
N PHE A 144 16.18 -3.41 -6.67
CA PHE A 144 16.36 -4.64 -7.42
C PHE A 144 15.42 -4.73 -8.61
N VAL A 145 14.14 -4.40 -8.44
CA VAL A 145 13.16 -4.35 -9.53
C VAL A 145 13.62 -3.36 -10.62
N GLU A 146 13.99 -2.14 -10.23
CA GLU A 146 14.41 -1.09 -11.15
C GLU A 146 15.63 -1.50 -12.00
N LYS A 147 16.61 -2.15 -11.36
CA LYS A 147 17.88 -2.51 -12.03
C LYS A 147 17.83 -3.83 -12.79
N LYS A 148 16.95 -4.75 -12.43
CA LYS A 148 16.97 -6.13 -12.92
C LYS A 148 15.78 -6.53 -13.79
N CYS A 149 14.70 -5.73 -13.81
CA CYS A 149 13.54 -6.01 -14.66
C CYS A 149 13.35 -4.88 -15.70
N TYR A 150 13.45 -5.20 -16.96
CA TYR A 150 13.33 -4.19 -18.04
C TYR A 150 11.94 -3.57 -18.11
N GLN A 151 10.90 -4.41 -18.01
CA GLN A 151 9.52 -3.95 -17.99
C GLN A 151 8.97 -4.04 -16.55
N HIS A 152 9.03 -2.94 -15.83
CA HIS A 152 8.53 -2.86 -14.47
C HIS A 152 7.63 -1.66 -14.25
N LEU A 153 6.71 -1.77 -13.32
CA LEU A 153 5.93 -0.68 -12.77
C LEU A 153 6.15 -0.67 -11.25
N ILE A 154 6.87 0.34 -10.76
CA ILE A 154 7.08 0.59 -9.34
C ILE A 154 6.12 1.68 -8.92
N CYS A 155 5.23 1.38 -7.97
CA CYS A 155 4.26 2.34 -7.45
C CYS A 155 4.55 2.61 -5.97
N ARG A 156 5.03 3.82 -5.65
CA ARG A 156 5.24 4.26 -4.27
C ARG A 156 3.93 4.74 -3.69
N ALA A 157 3.44 4.06 -2.68
CA ALA A 157 2.21 4.39 -1.98
C ALA A 157 2.48 5.14 -0.68
N GLY A 158 1.53 5.99 -0.27
CA GLY A 158 1.52 6.65 1.03
C GLY A 158 0.79 5.83 2.10
N TRP A 159 0.05 6.51 2.97
CA TRP A 159 -0.73 5.87 4.03
C TRP A 159 -1.97 5.18 3.45
N MET A 160 -1.90 3.86 3.34
CA MET A 160 -2.99 3.06 2.77
C MET A 160 -4.29 3.16 3.56
N MET A 161 -5.41 3.29 2.84
CA MET A 161 -6.79 3.15 3.31
C MET A 161 -7.48 2.10 2.43
N GLY A 162 -8.00 1.01 3.03
CA GLY A 162 -8.67 -0.05 2.27
C GLY A 162 -8.79 -1.35 3.07
N GLY A 163 -9.48 -2.33 2.53
CA GLY A 163 -9.65 -3.66 3.11
C GLY A 163 -10.60 -3.74 4.30
N GLY A 164 -11.14 -2.62 4.76
CA GLY A 164 -12.13 -2.56 5.84
C GLY A 164 -11.63 -3.06 7.20
N PRO A 165 -12.54 -3.23 8.18
CA PRO A 165 -12.19 -3.54 9.57
C PRO A 165 -11.37 -4.81 9.78
N LEU A 166 -11.47 -5.78 8.88
CA LEU A 166 -10.80 -7.08 9.02
C LEU A 166 -9.35 -7.05 8.51
N LYS A 167 -9.08 -6.30 7.44
CA LYS A 167 -7.77 -6.28 6.77
C LYS A 167 -6.98 -5.01 7.05
N ASP A 168 -7.64 -3.87 7.34
CA ASP A 168 -6.98 -2.63 7.75
C ASP A 168 -6.45 -2.75 9.19
N LYS A 169 -5.13 -2.82 9.33
CA LYS A 169 -4.43 -2.78 10.63
C LYS A 169 -3.73 -1.44 10.85
N LYS A 170 -4.10 -0.41 10.05
CA LYS A 170 -3.43 0.89 10.02
C LYS A 170 -4.20 1.95 10.78
N PHE A 171 -3.93 3.20 10.45
CA PHE A 171 -4.34 4.35 11.26
C PHE A 171 -5.86 4.51 11.37
N ILE A 172 -6.60 4.40 10.24
CA ILE A 172 -8.06 4.59 10.24
C ILE A 172 -8.72 3.54 11.13
N GLN A 173 -8.39 2.26 10.94
CA GLN A 173 -8.95 1.18 11.76
C GLN A 173 -8.61 1.35 13.26
N LYS A 174 -7.39 1.83 13.59
CA LYS A 174 -7.02 2.09 14.99
C LYS A 174 -7.87 3.18 15.62
N ILE A 175 -8.19 4.26 14.88
CA ILE A 175 -9.10 5.31 15.36
C ILE A 175 -10.53 4.77 15.48
N MET A 176 -11.04 4.10 14.45
CA MET A 176 -12.38 3.50 14.46
C MET A 176 -12.58 2.51 15.61
N SER A 177 -11.56 1.68 15.90
CA SER A 177 -11.60 0.76 17.05
C SER A 177 -11.66 1.49 18.40
N GLN A 178 -10.94 2.59 18.55
CA GLN A 178 -10.99 3.40 19.79
C GLN A 178 -12.39 3.99 19.99
N ILE A 179 -13.01 4.51 18.93
CA ILE A 179 -14.37 5.05 18.95
C ILE A 179 -15.38 3.95 19.30
N LYS A 180 -15.28 2.80 18.63
CA LYS A 180 -16.14 1.63 18.90
C LYS A 180 -16.06 1.18 20.35
N ASN A 181 -14.87 1.26 20.96
CA ASN A 181 -14.65 0.93 22.38
C ASN A 181 -15.05 2.05 23.33
N GLY A 182 -15.80 3.06 22.87
CA GLY A 182 -16.39 4.12 23.70
C GLY A 182 -15.46 5.25 24.09
N LYS A 183 -14.25 5.36 23.53
CA LYS A 183 -13.35 6.49 23.81
C LYS A 183 -13.98 7.79 23.32
N LYS A 184 -14.03 8.79 24.20
CA LYS A 184 -14.54 10.15 23.93
C LYS A 184 -13.42 11.17 23.72
N GLU A 185 -12.18 10.80 23.96
CA GLU A 185 -10.99 11.60 23.68
C GLU A 185 -9.93 10.77 22.94
N LEU A 186 -9.44 11.30 21.84
CA LEU A 186 -8.43 10.69 20.97
C LEU A 186 -7.16 11.55 21.02
N PHE A 187 -6.02 10.96 21.36
CA PHE A 187 -4.71 11.59 21.31
C PHE A 187 -4.06 11.30 19.96
N VAL A 188 -3.91 12.32 19.11
CA VAL A 188 -3.47 12.16 17.72
C VAL A 188 -2.24 13.00 17.45
N VAL A 189 -1.23 12.37 16.85
CA VAL A 189 0.02 13.06 16.48
C VAL A 189 -0.21 14.11 15.38
N ASN A 190 0.37 15.31 15.57
CA ASN A 190 0.29 16.44 14.67
C ASN A 190 1.63 16.80 14.00
N ASP A 191 2.70 16.09 14.34
CA ASP A 191 4.06 16.25 13.80
C ASP A 191 4.45 15.17 12.77
N LYS A 192 3.51 14.32 12.36
CA LYS A 192 3.71 13.30 11.31
C LYS A 192 2.83 13.61 10.11
N LEU A 193 3.51 13.95 9.02
CA LEU A 193 2.92 14.39 7.77
C LEU A 193 2.97 13.26 6.73
N GLY A 194 1.92 13.13 5.94
CA GLY A 194 1.86 12.07 4.93
C GLY A 194 0.67 12.25 4.02
N THR A 195 0.56 11.40 3.02
CA THR A 195 -0.54 11.44 2.06
C THR A 195 -1.29 10.12 2.09
N PRO A 196 -2.59 10.12 2.36
CA PRO A 196 -3.41 8.92 2.26
C PRO A 196 -3.39 8.32 0.85
N THR A 197 -3.60 7.03 0.76
CA THR A 197 -3.68 6.28 -0.50
C THR A 197 -4.86 5.31 -0.43
N TYR A 198 -5.92 5.61 -1.17
CA TYR A 198 -7.10 4.74 -1.24
C TYR A 198 -6.83 3.58 -2.19
N THR A 199 -7.03 2.37 -1.71
CA THR A 199 -6.65 1.13 -2.42
C THR A 199 -7.34 0.96 -3.77
N HIS A 200 -8.62 1.37 -3.89
CA HIS A 200 -9.36 1.29 -5.16
C HIS A 200 -8.87 2.29 -6.21
N ASP A 201 -8.58 3.54 -5.83
CA ASP A 201 -8.00 4.51 -6.75
C ASP A 201 -6.61 4.08 -7.20
N PHE A 202 -5.82 3.56 -6.26
CA PHE A 202 -4.50 3.02 -6.53
C PHE A 202 -4.56 1.86 -7.54
N ALA A 203 -5.43 0.87 -7.33
CA ALA A 203 -5.61 -0.25 -8.24
C ALA A 203 -6.08 0.20 -9.64
N ARG A 204 -7.01 1.18 -9.71
CA ARG A 204 -7.47 1.78 -10.99
C ARG A 204 -6.33 2.47 -11.73
N ASN A 205 -5.48 3.24 -11.02
CA ASN A 205 -4.36 3.91 -11.66
C ASN A 205 -3.27 2.93 -12.11
N VAL A 206 -3.01 1.86 -11.34
CA VAL A 206 -2.12 0.77 -11.76
C VAL A 206 -2.64 0.11 -13.04
N LYS A 207 -3.95 -0.20 -13.10
CA LYS A 207 -4.58 -0.77 -14.30
C LYS A 207 -4.42 0.14 -15.52
N LEU A 208 -4.67 1.44 -15.36
CA LEU A 208 -4.48 2.44 -16.41
C LEU A 208 -3.05 2.43 -16.98
N LEU A 209 -2.04 2.37 -16.10
CA LEU A 209 -0.63 2.34 -16.52
C LEU A 209 -0.26 1.04 -17.23
N ILE A 210 -0.76 -0.11 -16.78
CA ILE A 210 -0.59 -1.42 -17.44
C ILE A 210 -1.19 -1.39 -18.86
N GLU A 211 -2.45 -0.96 -18.98
CA GLU A 211 -3.17 -0.92 -20.27
C GLU A 211 -2.52 0.03 -21.28
N LYS A 212 -2.00 1.16 -20.79
CA LYS A 212 -1.27 2.13 -21.61
C LYS A 212 0.23 1.78 -21.79
N LYS A 213 0.73 0.75 -21.11
CA LYS A 213 2.13 0.31 -21.12
C LYS A 213 3.13 1.40 -20.71
N PHE A 214 2.74 2.22 -19.74
CA PHE A 214 3.61 3.25 -19.14
C PHE A 214 4.41 2.66 -17.97
N TRP A 215 5.50 1.99 -18.32
CA TRP A 215 6.42 1.37 -17.35
C TRP A 215 7.31 2.40 -16.65
N GLY A 216 7.93 1.98 -15.54
CA GLY A 216 8.84 2.77 -14.72
C GLY A 216 8.33 3.04 -13.32
N LEU A 217 8.91 4.01 -12.64
CA LEU A 217 8.61 4.38 -11.26
C LEU A 217 7.66 5.57 -11.20
N TYR A 218 6.65 5.48 -10.30
CA TYR A 218 5.65 6.52 -10.05
C TYR A 218 5.33 6.61 -8.56
N ASN A 219 5.29 7.82 -8.03
CA ASN A 219 4.54 8.10 -6.81
C ASN A 219 3.04 8.03 -7.13
N MET A 220 2.26 7.41 -6.23
CA MET A 220 0.83 7.17 -6.47
C MET A 220 0.05 7.25 -5.17
N VAL A 221 -0.41 8.45 -4.85
CA VAL A 221 -1.13 8.79 -3.61
C VAL A 221 -2.35 9.64 -3.94
N CYS A 222 -3.32 9.73 -3.03
CA CYS A 222 -4.43 10.68 -3.16
C CYS A 222 -3.88 12.11 -3.27
N SER A 223 -4.62 13.00 -3.91
CA SER A 223 -4.29 14.43 -3.92
C SER A 223 -4.62 15.08 -2.57
N GLY A 224 -4.02 16.24 -2.32
CA GLY A 224 -4.19 17.01 -1.08
C GLY A 224 -3.12 16.75 -0.03
N ILE A 225 -2.55 17.83 0.49
CA ILE A 225 -1.54 17.79 1.56
C ILE A 225 -2.23 17.64 2.91
N THR A 226 -1.74 16.74 3.77
CA THR A 226 -2.36 16.47 5.08
C THR A 226 -1.36 15.91 6.10
N GLY A 227 -1.87 15.60 7.29
CA GLY A 227 -1.21 14.91 8.39
C GLY A 227 -2.21 14.03 9.13
N ARG A 228 -1.76 13.29 10.11
CA ARG A 228 -2.65 12.36 10.86
C ARG A 228 -3.73 13.11 11.64
N TYR A 229 -3.42 14.28 12.15
CA TYR A 229 -4.35 15.10 12.91
C TYR A 229 -5.52 15.55 12.00
N GLU A 230 -5.23 16.09 10.82
CA GLU A 230 -6.22 16.56 9.84
C GLU A 230 -7.07 15.40 9.30
N VAL A 231 -6.45 14.23 9.03
CA VAL A 231 -7.19 13.03 8.63
C VAL A 231 -8.16 12.60 9.73
N THR A 232 -7.79 12.73 11.01
CA THR A 232 -8.71 12.39 12.11
C THR A 232 -9.83 13.40 12.23
N LEU A 233 -9.57 14.69 12.08
CA LEU A 233 -10.63 15.72 12.07
C LEU A 233 -11.67 15.42 11.00
N GLU A 234 -11.24 15.15 9.77
CA GLU A 234 -12.15 14.82 8.67
C GLU A 234 -12.90 13.50 8.93
N LEU A 235 -12.22 12.47 9.47
CA LEU A 235 -12.86 11.21 9.84
C LEU A 235 -14.00 11.42 10.85
N ILE A 236 -13.77 12.20 11.90
CA ILE A 236 -14.79 12.49 12.93
C ILE A 236 -15.96 13.27 12.32
N LYS A 237 -15.70 14.16 11.38
CA LYS A 237 -16.73 14.91 10.64
C LYS A 237 -17.55 13.98 9.74
N VAL A 238 -16.92 13.10 8.97
CA VAL A 238 -17.60 12.09 8.13
C VAL A 238 -18.51 11.18 8.99
N LEU A 239 -18.09 10.89 10.23
CA LEU A 239 -18.88 10.11 11.18
C LEU A 239 -20.01 10.92 11.88
N GLY A 240 -20.07 12.25 11.71
CA GLY A 240 -21.03 13.13 12.41
C GLY A 240 -20.81 13.17 13.93
N LYS A 241 -19.57 13.01 14.42
CA LYS A 241 -19.24 12.86 15.84
C LYS A 241 -18.39 14.01 16.42
N GLU A 242 -18.41 15.20 15.80
CA GLU A 242 -17.62 16.36 16.21
C GLU A 242 -17.99 16.84 17.61
N ASN A 243 -19.25 16.67 18.03
CA ASN A 243 -19.73 17.06 19.36
C ASN A 243 -19.59 15.95 20.41
N GLU A 244 -19.21 14.73 19.99
CA GLU A 244 -19.09 13.57 20.88
C GLU A 244 -17.65 13.22 21.22
N ILE A 245 -16.71 13.52 20.32
CA ILE A 245 -15.32 13.07 20.38
C ILE A 245 -14.38 14.27 20.35
N LYS A 246 -13.62 14.41 21.41
CA LYS A 246 -12.55 15.39 21.50
C LYS A 246 -11.27 14.85 20.87
N ILE A 247 -10.61 15.63 20.02
CA ILE A 247 -9.31 15.30 19.44
C ILE A 247 -8.26 16.19 20.09
N THR A 248 -7.30 15.56 20.80
CA THR A 248 -6.21 16.24 21.47
C THR A 248 -4.91 16.01 20.70
N PRO A 249 -4.31 17.07 20.12
CA PRO A 249 -3.05 16.94 19.41
C PRO A 249 -1.90 16.62 20.36
N VAL A 250 -1.03 15.69 19.95
CA VAL A 250 0.19 15.33 20.69
C VAL A 250 1.38 15.24 19.73
N GLN A 251 2.60 15.33 20.26
CA GLN A 251 3.80 15.05 19.49
C GLN A 251 4.04 13.54 19.42
N SER A 252 4.81 13.08 18.43
CA SER A 252 5.04 11.64 18.20
C SER A 252 5.76 10.93 19.35
N ASP A 253 6.49 11.66 20.20
CA ASP A 253 7.15 11.12 21.39
C ASP A 253 6.15 10.64 22.47
N TYR A 254 4.90 11.15 22.45
CA TYR A 254 3.82 10.67 23.33
C TYR A 254 3.58 9.16 23.20
N TRP A 255 3.76 8.61 21.97
CA TRP A 255 3.57 7.20 21.65
C TRP A 255 4.89 6.43 21.46
N LYS A 256 6.03 6.95 21.94
CA LYS A 256 7.37 6.39 21.69
C LYS A 256 7.55 4.95 22.14
N LYS A 257 6.81 4.51 23.17
CA LYS A 257 6.88 3.12 23.67
C LYS A 257 6.21 2.14 22.70
N GLU A 258 5.07 2.52 22.16
CA GLU A 258 4.26 1.70 21.23
C GLU A 258 4.79 1.75 19.80
N TYR A 259 5.32 2.92 19.40
CA TYR A 259 5.81 3.18 18.05
C TYR A 259 7.28 3.60 18.08
N PHE A 260 8.14 2.64 18.43
CA PHE A 260 9.58 2.88 18.62
C PHE A 260 10.40 2.83 17.32
N ALA A 261 9.88 2.21 16.27
CA ALA A 261 10.54 2.19 14.96
C ALA A 261 10.67 3.62 14.39
N GLN A 262 11.81 3.91 13.78
CA GLN A 262 12.04 5.22 13.19
C GLN A 262 11.06 5.52 12.06
N ARG A 263 10.46 6.70 12.10
CA ARG A 263 9.53 7.21 11.08
C ARG A 263 9.97 8.60 10.65
N PRO A 264 9.91 8.90 9.36
CA PRO A 264 10.16 10.27 8.89
C PRO A 264 9.14 11.25 9.44
N ASN A 265 9.50 12.53 9.50
CA ASN A 265 8.54 13.58 9.87
C ASN A 265 7.55 13.84 8.75
N SER A 266 8.00 13.74 7.50
CA SER A 266 7.12 13.82 6.33
C SER A 266 7.32 12.63 5.38
N GLU A 267 6.19 12.03 5.02
CA GLU A 267 6.02 11.01 3.98
C GLU A 267 5.10 11.52 2.86
N ARG A 268 4.99 12.86 2.70
CA ARG A 268 4.14 13.46 1.69
C ARG A 268 4.72 13.27 0.29
N LEU A 269 4.01 12.53 -0.55
CA LEU A 269 4.37 12.34 -1.95
C LEU A 269 3.59 13.28 -2.86
N LEU A 270 4.20 13.62 -3.98
CA LEU A 270 3.57 14.28 -5.13
C LEU A 270 3.64 13.34 -6.33
N ASN A 271 2.52 13.14 -7.01
CA ASN A 271 2.40 12.30 -8.20
C ASN A 271 2.89 13.04 -9.47
N ARG A 272 4.08 13.63 -9.41
CA ARG A 272 4.55 14.58 -10.43
C ARG A 272 4.62 13.98 -11.83
N LYS A 273 5.11 12.75 -11.97
CA LYS A 273 5.14 12.06 -13.26
C LYS A 273 3.76 11.76 -13.81
N LEU A 274 2.82 11.33 -12.96
CA LEU A 274 1.45 11.06 -13.36
C LEU A 274 0.76 12.35 -13.82
N ASP A 275 0.96 13.46 -13.11
CA ASP A 275 0.40 14.77 -13.45
C ASP A 275 0.93 15.25 -14.80
N LEU A 276 2.24 15.26 -14.99
CA LEU A 276 2.87 15.70 -16.25
C LEU A 276 2.50 14.82 -17.46
N ARG A 277 2.14 13.57 -17.24
CA ARG A 277 1.67 12.65 -18.30
C ARG A 277 0.16 12.73 -18.53
N GLY A 278 -0.61 13.43 -17.70
CA GLY A 278 -2.07 13.41 -17.74
C GLY A 278 -2.67 12.03 -17.41
N LEU A 279 -1.99 11.26 -16.56
CA LEU A 279 -2.36 9.89 -16.17
C LEU A 279 -2.71 9.77 -14.68
N ASN A 280 -2.79 10.88 -13.95
CA ASN A 280 -3.17 10.89 -12.55
C ASN A 280 -4.69 10.84 -12.41
N ILE A 281 -5.22 9.72 -11.94
CA ILE A 281 -6.64 9.54 -11.62
C ILE A 281 -6.87 9.34 -10.11
N MET A 282 -5.85 9.61 -9.30
CA MET A 282 -5.94 9.60 -7.84
C MET A 282 -6.74 10.80 -7.37
N ARG A 283 -7.86 10.58 -6.68
CA ARG A 283 -8.77 11.63 -6.18
C ARG A 283 -8.24 12.28 -4.89
N ASP A 284 -8.90 13.36 -4.47
CA ASP A 284 -8.63 14.00 -3.17
C ASP A 284 -8.87 13.01 -2.01
N TRP A 285 -7.98 13.04 -1.02
CA TRP A 285 -8.01 12.10 0.09
C TRP A 285 -9.30 12.18 0.94
N ARG A 286 -9.98 13.34 0.97
CA ARG A 286 -11.25 13.51 1.73
C ARG A 286 -12.37 12.75 1.06
N VAL A 287 -12.47 12.85 -0.26
CA VAL A 287 -13.44 12.09 -1.07
C VAL A 287 -13.20 10.59 -0.90
N CYS A 288 -11.93 10.18 -0.92
CA CYS A 288 -11.55 8.78 -0.75
C CYS A 288 -11.81 8.28 0.68
N LEU A 289 -11.60 9.12 1.70
CA LEU A 289 -11.90 8.77 3.09
C LEU A 289 -13.41 8.58 3.32
N GLU A 290 -14.23 9.50 2.81
CA GLU A 290 -15.69 9.41 2.88
C GLU A 290 -16.16 8.11 2.23
N GLU A 291 -15.78 7.82 0.98
CA GLU A 291 -16.11 6.59 0.27
C GLU A 291 -15.63 5.34 1.02
N TYR A 292 -14.43 5.38 1.62
CA TYR A 292 -13.90 4.27 2.41
C TYR A 292 -14.75 3.99 3.65
N ILE A 293 -15.17 5.03 4.37
CA ILE A 293 -16.03 4.88 5.55
C ILE A 293 -17.43 4.39 5.15
N GLU A 294 -18.01 4.93 4.11
CA GLU A 294 -19.32 4.51 3.59
C GLU A 294 -19.32 3.04 3.15
N ASN A 295 -18.30 2.59 2.44
CA ASN A 295 -18.26 1.25 1.88
C ASN A 295 -17.93 0.16 2.91
N TYR A 296 -17.11 0.48 3.92
CA TYR A 296 -16.54 -0.55 4.80
C TYR A 296 -16.93 -0.45 6.28
N TYR A 297 -17.44 0.70 6.72
CA TYR A 297 -17.73 0.93 8.15
C TYR A 297 -19.20 1.19 8.45
N GLN A 298 -20.12 0.96 7.49
CA GLN A 298 -21.55 1.01 7.79
C GLN A 298 -21.90 0.02 8.90
N GLY A 299 -22.59 0.52 9.95
CA GLY A 299 -22.96 -0.29 11.10
C GLY A 299 -21.79 -0.73 12.01
N TYR A 300 -20.53 -0.33 11.73
CA TYR A 300 -19.37 -0.74 12.53
C TYR A 300 -19.40 -0.17 13.95
N LEU A 301 -19.96 1.02 14.14
CA LEU A 301 -20.02 1.70 15.43
C LEU A 301 -21.30 1.43 16.23
N GLY A 302 -22.23 0.66 15.69
CA GLY A 302 -23.53 0.32 16.30
C GLY A 302 -24.65 1.18 15.79
#